data_9e8711c4cd5a565bf77f27c551032c7d
#
_entry.id   9e8711c4cd5a565bf77f27c551032c7d
#
_cell.length_a   1.000
_cell.length_b   1.000
_cell.length_c   1.000
_cell.angle_alpha   90.00
_cell.angle_beta   90.00
_cell.angle_gamma   90.00
#
_symmetry.space_group_name_H-M   'P 1'
#
loop_
_entity.id
_entity.type
_entity.pdbx_description
1 polymer ?
#
loop_
_entity_poly.entity_id
_entity_poly.type
_entity_poly.pdbx_seq_one_letter_code
_entity_poly.pdbx_strand_id
1 'polypeptide(L)'
;LNIQGKIGDRITVNMDQDSERQFDWENNIRINYEGFEDDIIQKIEAGNISLSLPSTKYVTFSGKNQGLFGIKAISKLGPIDITTIASIEKAKKEQEEYKGGSQSSTQQIRDVDWIKNRYFFIHPWFRNGVDSSIVNNLVIHNVNIPSFYPLVNGLHYIGNLVVKNFELYKSINTNDAGAVTGTAFIDPLNPIDSLFNDDNETGNFIRLESGTNYELSADLGYIRLRDMVMNEILGCSFILEDRNTGQVVLEVGSPADSLGTNLSLMMLKPRNSHPNHPSWPLMFKNVYYLGTTQINQDGFEVKIINKRSTPESDRDRATSLPYITLFGLDSLDVNGNRQYDELIDFQSGNIINMLNGELLI
;
A
#
# COMPACT_ATOMS: atom_id res chain seq x y z
N LEU A 1 11.23 15.73 2.82
CA LEU A 1 12.61 15.99 3.25
C LEU A 1 13.26 16.91 2.23
N ASN A 2 13.68 18.10 2.64
CA ASN A 2 14.41 19.03 1.77
C ASN A 2 15.87 19.10 2.25
N ILE A 3 16.80 18.77 1.37
CA ILE A 3 18.24 18.80 1.65
C ILE A 3 18.88 19.83 0.71
N GLN A 4 19.57 20.79 1.30
CA GLN A 4 20.37 21.75 0.56
C GLN A 4 21.83 21.60 0.96
N GLY A 5 22.70 21.37 -0.02
CA GLY A 5 24.15 21.27 0.14
C GLY A 5 24.89 22.27 -0.73
N LYS A 6 26.03 22.78 -0.24
CA LYS A 6 26.97 23.55 -1.03
C LYS A 6 28.27 22.78 -1.21
N ILE A 7 28.78 22.77 -2.42
CA ILE A 7 30.09 22.20 -2.75
C ILE A 7 30.97 23.35 -3.22
N GLY A 8 31.90 23.77 -2.38
CA GLY A 8 32.63 25.02 -2.57
C GLY A 8 31.68 26.23 -2.57
N ASP A 9 32.15 27.34 -3.18
CA ASP A 9 31.39 28.60 -3.22
C ASP A 9 30.42 28.71 -4.42
N ARG A 10 30.52 27.78 -5.38
CA ARG A 10 29.88 27.92 -6.69
C ARG A 10 28.77 26.88 -6.98
N ILE A 11 28.76 25.75 -6.32
CA ILE A 11 27.80 24.70 -6.62
C ILE A 11 26.83 24.54 -5.45
N THR A 12 25.54 24.68 -5.76
CA THR A 12 24.45 24.42 -4.82
C THR A 12 23.66 23.21 -5.31
N VAL A 13 23.48 22.22 -4.44
CA VAL A 13 22.68 21.03 -4.71
C VAL A 13 21.44 21.12 -3.83
N ASN A 14 20.26 21.06 -4.42
CA ASN A 14 19.00 20.97 -3.74
C ASN A 14 18.37 19.62 -4.07
N MET A 15 17.98 18.89 -3.05
CA MET A 15 17.27 17.63 -3.16
C MET A 15 15.96 17.75 -2.37
N ASP A 16 14.86 17.54 -3.04
CA ASP A 16 13.54 17.54 -2.44
C ASP A 16 12.95 16.13 -2.52
N GLN A 17 12.68 15.55 -1.36
CA GLN A 17 12.10 14.21 -1.26
C GLN A 17 10.80 14.30 -0.50
N ASP A 18 9.72 13.95 -1.17
CA ASP A 18 8.43 13.73 -0.57
C ASP A 18 8.27 12.24 -0.23
N SER A 19 7.92 11.92 1.01
CA SER A 19 7.70 10.53 1.44
C SER A 19 6.48 9.88 0.79
N GLU A 20 5.61 10.69 0.19
CA GLU A 20 4.39 10.23 -0.49
C GLU A 20 4.62 9.91 -1.97
N ARG A 21 5.76 10.29 -2.52
CA ARG A 21 6.12 10.07 -3.91
C ARG A 21 7.25 9.07 -4.04
N GLN A 22 7.16 8.21 -5.06
CA GLN A 22 8.27 7.35 -5.42
C GLN A 22 9.51 8.20 -5.72
N PHE A 23 10.65 7.86 -5.09
CA PHE A 23 11.90 8.57 -5.31
C PHE A 23 12.34 8.39 -6.76
N ASP A 24 12.28 9.47 -7.52
CA ASP A 24 12.82 9.54 -8.87
C ASP A 24 13.90 10.61 -8.89
N TRP A 25 15.13 10.22 -9.15
CA TRP A 25 16.29 11.10 -9.23
C TRP A 25 16.05 12.30 -10.15
N GLU A 26 15.34 12.06 -11.23
CA GLU A 26 15.08 13.04 -12.27
C GLU A 26 14.16 14.16 -11.81
N ASN A 27 13.29 13.90 -10.85
CA ASN A 27 12.29 14.86 -10.39
C ASN A 27 12.71 15.62 -9.12
N ASN A 28 13.68 15.11 -8.37
CA ASN A 28 13.95 15.57 -7.01
C ASN A 28 15.30 16.25 -6.82
N ILE A 29 16.18 16.24 -7.83
CA ILE A 29 17.50 16.84 -7.72
C ILE A 29 17.63 18.04 -8.63
N ARG A 30 18.17 19.15 -8.07
CA ARG A 30 18.57 20.36 -8.79
C ARG A 30 20.00 20.71 -8.42
N ILE A 31 20.82 20.94 -9.41
CA ILE A 31 22.19 21.37 -9.26
C ILE A 31 22.35 22.72 -9.93
N ASN A 32 22.79 23.71 -9.20
CA ASN A 32 23.07 25.06 -9.70
C ASN A 32 24.56 25.32 -9.54
N TYR A 33 25.20 25.68 -10.64
CA TYR A 33 26.54 26.26 -10.67
C TYR A 33 26.43 27.74 -11.03
N GLU A 34 27.09 28.60 -10.30
CA GLU A 34 27.21 30.04 -10.56
C GLU A 34 28.70 30.40 -10.73
N GLY A 35 29.04 30.83 -11.95
CA GLY A 35 30.38 31.36 -12.28
C GLY A 35 30.53 32.82 -11.86
N PHE A 36 31.76 33.33 -11.91
CA PHE A 36 32.05 34.76 -11.74
C PHE A 36 31.73 35.54 -13.01
N GLU A 37 31.61 36.87 -12.91
CA GLU A 37 31.29 37.75 -14.05
C GLU A 37 32.30 37.63 -15.22
N ASP A 38 33.55 37.26 -14.93
CA ASP A 38 34.62 37.09 -15.92
C ASP A 38 34.71 35.67 -16.47
N ASP A 39 33.97 34.72 -15.92
CA ASP A 39 33.95 33.32 -16.40
C ASP A 39 33.16 33.23 -17.71
N ILE A 40 33.62 32.36 -18.62
CA ILE A 40 32.90 32.07 -19.87
C ILE A 40 31.55 31.41 -19.55
N ILE A 41 31.54 30.53 -18.55
CA ILE A 41 30.32 29.87 -18.09
C ILE A 41 29.77 30.63 -16.89
N GLN A 42 28.68 31.34 -17.11
CA GLN A 42 28.04 32.15 -16.08
C GLN A 42 27.15 31.35 -15.15
N LYS A 43 26.39 30.38 -15.70
CA LYS A 43 25.45 29.58 -14.95
C LYS A 43 25.22 28.23 -15.59
N ILE A 44 25.15 27.17 -14.78
CA ILE A 44 24.65 25.85 -15.20
C ILE A 44 23.56 25.43 -14.21
N GLU A 45 22.40 25.10 -14.72
CA GLU A 45 21.31 24.49 -13.99
C GLU A 45 21.07 23.08 -14.54
N ALA A 46 21.05 22.07 -13.68
CA ALA A 46 20.78 20.70 -14.05
C ALA A 46 19.75 20.07 -13.11
N GLY A 47 18.93 19.17 -13.64
CA GLY A 47 17.86 18.50 -12.89
C GLY A 47 16.46 18.92 -13.35
N ASN A 48 15.52 18.87 -12.43
CA ASN A 48 14.14 19.33 -12.68
C ASN A 48 14.10 20.86 -12.66
N ILE A 49 14.34 21.46 -13.80
CA ILE A 49 14.46 22.90 -13.97
C ILE A 49 13.43 23.45 -14.97
N SER A 50 13.17 24.76 -14.90
CA SER A 50 12.37 25.44 -15.90
C SER A 50 13.20 25.72 -17.14
N LEU A 51 12.93 25.01 -18.22
CA LEU A 51 13.63 25.16 -19.49
C LEU A 51 12.98 26.27 -20.33
N SER A 52 13.20 27.50 -19.96
CA SER A 52 12.74 28.67 -20.73
C SER A 52 13.92 29.39 -21.38
N LEU A 53 13.77 29.71 -22.66
CA LEU A 53 14.68 30.63 -23.34
C LEU A 53 14.31 32.05 -23.01
N PRO A 54 15.29 32.98 -22.94
CA PRO A 54 15.00 34.40 -22.80
C PRO A 54 14.17 34.90 -23.98
N SER A 55 13.15 35.71 -23.72
CA SER A 55 12.33 36.32 -24.76
C SER A 55 13.17 37.32 -25.55
N THR A 56 13.15 37.21 -26.86
CA THR A 56 13.78 38.18 -27.76
C THR A 56 12.73 39.11 -28.37
N LYS A 57 13.16 40.24 -28.94
CA LYS A 57 12.28 41.21 -29.56
C LYS A 57 11.39 40.65 -30.69
N TYR A 58 11.80 39.53 -31.30
CA TYR A 58 11.15 38.96 -32.47
C TYR A 58 10.62 37.57 -32.25
N VAL A 59 11.00 36.90 -31.18
CA VAL A 59 10.57 35.50 -30.87
C VAL A 59 10.19 35.43 -29.39
N THR A 60 8.92 35.19 -29.14
CA THR A 60 8.44 34.88 -27.81
C THR A 60 8.20 33.36 -27.74
N PHE A 61 9.02 32.65 -26.96
CA PHE A 61 8.81 31.23 -26.69
C PHE A 61 7.87 31.10 -25.50
N SER A 62 6.61 30.75 -25.74
CA SER A 62 5.59 30.63 -24.70
C SER A 62 5.48 29.23 -24.08
N GLY A 63 6.39 28.31 -24.42
CA GLY A 63 6.43 26.96 -23.87
C GLY A 63 6.97 26.95 -22.44
N LYS A 64 6.11 27.04 -21.44
CA LYS A 64 6.45 26.67 -20.06
C LYS A 64 6.39 25.16 -19.93
N ASN A 65 7.47 24.46 -20.28
CA ASN A 65 7.61 23.07 -19.92
C ASN A 65 8.15 23.01 -18.48
N GLN A 66 7.28 22.70 -17.54
CA GLN A 66 7.63 22.44 -16.14
C GLN A 66 7.79 20.93 -15.96
N GLY A 67 8.88 20.53 -15.31
CA GLY A 67 9.08 19.13 -14.90
C GLY A 67 9.84 18.26 -15.86
N LEU A 68 10.62 18.83 -16.79
CA LEU A 68 11.56 18.07 -17.61
C LEU A 68 12.93 18.00 -16.94
N PHE A 69 13.54 16.83 -16.92
CA PHE A 69 14.92 16.69 -16.53
C PHE A 69 15.81 17.21 -17.66
N GLY A 70 16.69 18.16 -17.34
CA GLY A 70 17.53 18.77 -18.33
C GLY A 70 18.73 19.51 -17.77
N ILE A 71 19.52 20.06 -18.67
CA ILE A 71 20.66 20.93 -18.38
C ILE A 71 20.47 22.22 -19.15
N LYS A 72 20.58 23.35 -18.46
CA LYS A 72 20.62 24.67 -19.03
C LYS A 72 21.94 25.33 -18.70
N ALA A 73 22.68 25.77 -19.70
CA ALA A 73 23.92 26.50 -19.53
C ALA A 73 23.79 27.89 -20.14
N ILE A 74 24.24 28.87 -19.40
CA ILE A 74 24.36 30.27 -19.83
C ILE A 74 25.87 30.59 -19.90
N SER A 75 26.30 30.94 -21.08
CA SER A 75 27.72 31.25 -21.35
C SER A 75 27.82 32.63 -21.99
N LYS A 76 28.89 33.36 -21.65
CA LYS A 76 29.19 34.69 -22.20
C LYS A 76 30.53 34.67 -22.90
N LEU A 77 30.50 34.96 -24.18
CA LEU A 77 31.73 35.02 -25.00
C LEU A 77 31.89 36.43 -25.59
N GLY A 78 32.55 37.29 -24.83
CA GLY A 78 32.64 38.70 -25.17
C GLY A 78 31.25 39.38 -25.19
N PRO A 79 30.80 39.95 -26.32
CA PRO A 79 29.50 40.57 -26.44
C PRO A 79 28.34 39.59 -26.74
N ILE A 80 28.63 38.28 -26.80
CA ILE A 80 27.67 37.26 -27.21
C ILE A 80 27.24 36.46 -25.98
N ASP A 81 25.93 36.45 -25.70
CA ASP A 81 25.30 35.60 -24.69
C ASP A 81 24.73 34.34 -25.37
N ILE A 82 25.17 33.17 -24.91
CA ILE A 82 24.77 31.87 -25.46
C ILE A 82 23.98 31.12 -24.37
N THR A 83 22.74 30.78 -24.65
CA THR A 83 21.94 29.90 -23.80
C THR A 83 21.78 28.54 -24.48
N THR A 84 22.30 27.50 -23.85
CA THR A 84 22.18 26.11 -24.33
C THR A 84 21.24 25.34 -23.43
N ILE A 85 20.27 24.63 -23.99
CA ILE A 85 19.32 23.77 -23.28
C ILE A 85 19.37 22.37 -23.91
N ALA A 86 19.55 21.36 -23.05
CA ALA A 86 19.39 19.97 -23.41
C ALA A 86 18.40 19.33 -22.42
N SER A 87 17.34 18.70 -22.90
CA SER A 87 16.36 18.03 -22.06
C SER A 87 16.06 16.63 -22.56
N ILE A 88 15.72 15.75 -21.63
CA ILE A 88 15.26 14.39 -21.90
C ILE A 88 13.79 14.34 -21.47
N GLU A 89 12.92 14.08 -22.43
CA GLU A 89 11.52 13.79 -22.18
C GLU A 89 11.35 12.27 -22.13
N LYS A 90 11.03 11.72 -20.95
CA LYS A 90 10.56 10.34 -20.84
C LYS A 90 9.05 10.35 -21.08
N ALA A 91 8.66 10.24 -22.33
CA ALA A 91 7.28 9.95 -22.66
C ALA A 91 6.91 8.55 -22.13
N LYS A 92 6.05 8.47 -21.12
CA LYS A 92 5.29 7.25 -20.87
C LYS A 92 4.38 7.07 -22.09
N LYS A 93 4.76 6.14 -22.96
CA LYS A 93 3.90 5.78 -24.09
C LYS A 93 2.75 4.94 -23.53
N GLU A 94 1.68 5.57 -23.13
CA GLU A 94 0.39 4.89 -22.94
C GLU A 94 -0.22 4.75 -24.34
N GLN A 95 -0.21 3.53 -24.84
CA GLN A 95 -0.84 3.21 -26.11
C GLN A 95 -2.27 2.79 -25.81
N GLU A 96 -3.20 3.73 -25.88
CA GLU A 96 -4.62 3.44 -25.88
C GLU A 96 -5.03 3.10 -27.32
N GLU A 97 -5.37 1.84 -27.57
CA GLU A 97 -5.94 1.39 -28.84
C GLU A 97 -7.46 1.49 -28.77
N TYR A 98 -8.01 2.58 -29.29
CA TYR A 98 -9.46 2.75 -29.40
C TYR A 98 -10.01 1.87 -30.55
N LYS A 99 -10.52 0.68 -30.22
CA LYS A 99 -11.41 -0.07 -31.10
C LYS A 99 -12.85 0.21 -30.67
N GLY A 100 -13.65 0.76 -31.57
CA GLY A 100 -15.04 1.12 -31.28
C GLY A 100 -15.83 -0.09 -30.76
N GLY A 101 -16.32 0.00 -29.50
CA GLY A 101 -17.19 -1.00 -28.91
C GLY A 101 -16.95 -1.28 -27.43
N SER A 102 -15.78 -1.57 -26.95
CA SER A 102 -15.42 -1.65 -25.53
C SER A 102 -13.95 -1.28 -25.39
N GLN A 103 -13.65 -0.33 -24.49
CA GLN A 103 -12.27 0.03 -24.20
C GLN A 103 -11.63 -1.10 -23.41
N SER A 104 -10.74 -1.85 -24.04
CA SER A 104 -9.83 -2.74 -23.31
C SER A 104 -8.55 -1.99 -23.01
N SER A 105 -8.28 -1.69 -21.76
CA SER A 105 -7.00 -1.14 -21.32
C SER A 105 -6.20 -2.22 -20.60
N THR A 106 -4.89 -2.31 -20.87
CA THR A 106 -4.00 -3.20 -20.14
C THR A 106 -3.24 -2.39 -19.11
N GLN A 107 -3.40 -2.72 -17.83
CA GLN A 107 -2.65 -2.12 -16.75
C GLN A 107 -1.58 -3.08 -16.24
N GLN A 108 -0.37 -2.57 -16.01
CA GLN A 108 0.70 -3.32 -15.36
C GLN A 108 0.86 -2.85 -13.92
N ILE A 109 0.78 -3.80 -12.99
CA ILE A 109 0.93 -3.57 -11.55
C ILE A 109 2.16 -4.37 -11.11
N ARG A 110 3.06 -3.75 -10.34
CA ARG A 110 4.23 -4.45 -9.81
C ARG A 110 3.89 -5.09 -8.47
N ASP A 111 4.61 -6.12 -8.10
CA ASP A 111 4.51 -6.80 -6.80
C ASP A 111 4.71 -5.88 -5.59
N VAL A 112 5.42 -4.75 -5.77
CA VAL A 112 5.66 -3.74 -4.73
C VAL A 112 4.56 -2.68 -4.63
N ASP A 113 3.65 -2.61 -5.61
CA ASP A 113 2.60 -1.59 -5.70
C ASP A 113 1.28 -2.01 -4.99
N TRP A 114 1.40 -2.80 -3.91
CA TRP A 114 0.26 -3.20 -3.10
C TRP A 114 -0.35 -2.01 -2.33
N ILE A 115 -1.62 -2.11 -1.99
CA ILE A 115 -2.38 -1.06 -1.28
C ILE A 115 -1.88 -0.98 0.17
N LYS A 116 -1.18 0.10 0.52
CA LYS A 116 -0.63 0.34 1.87
C LYS A 116 -1.69 0.94 2.79
N ASN A 117 -1.57 0.66 4.09
CA ASN A 117 -2.33 1.31 5.16
C ASN A 117 -3.86 1.25 5.04
N ARG A 118 -4.39 0.23 4.37
CA ARG A 118 -5.83 0.03 4.19
C ARG A 118 -6.32 -1.31 4.70
N TYR A 119 -5.51 -2.37 4.56
CA TYR A 119 -5.85 -3.73 4.95
C TYR A 119 -4.99 -4.20 6.11
N PHE A 120 -5.63 -4.72 7.17
CA PHE A 120 -4.91 -5.22 8.34
C PHE A 120 -5.56 -6.50 8.86
N PHE A 121 -4.74 -7.50 9.22
CA PHE A 121 -5.18 -8.60 10.04
C PHE A 121 -5.44 -8.09 11.46
N ILE A 122 -6.52 -8.55 12.08
CA ILE A 122 -6.90 -8.12 13.42
C ILE A 122 -6.08 -8.77 14.54
N HIS A 123 -5.42 -9.90 14.24
CA HIS A 123 -4.56 -10.63 15.16
C HIS A 123 -3.55 -11.49 14.39
N PRO A 124 -2.34 -11.78 14.94
CA PRO A 124 -1.35 -12.63 14.29
C PRO A 124 -1.86 -14.04 13.94
N TRP A 125 -2.81 -14.56 14.69
CA TRP A 125 -3.39 -15.88 14.43
C TRP A 125 -4.05 -15.99 13.06
N PHE A 126 -4.68 -14.93 12.61
CA PHE A 126 -5.32 -14.91 11.29
C PHE A 126 -4.31 -14.89 10.15
N ARG A 127 -3.11 -14.41 10.43
CA ARG A 127 -2.02 -14.41 9.44
C ARG A 127 -1.18 -15.68 9.45
N ASN A 128 -0.81 -16.15 10.64
CA ASN A 128 0.21 -17.18 10.82
C ASN A 128 -0.35 -18.55 11.18
N GLY A 129 -1.64 -18.62 11.50
CA GLY A 129 -2.26 -19.77 12.17
C GLY A 129 -2.14 -19.66 13.68
N VAL A 130 -2.91 -20.46 14.40
CA VAL A 130 -2.91 -20.50 15.85
C VAL A 130 -1.87 -21.50 16.33
N ASP A 131 -1.09 -21.11 17.32
CA ASP A 131 -0.23 -22.03 18.03
C ASP A 131 -1.08 -22.99 18.88
N SER A 132 -1.11 -24.26 18.51
CA SER A 132 -1.90 -25.31 19.17
C SER A 132 -1.46 -25.54 20.62
N SER A 133 -0.30 -25.05 21.03
CA SER A 133 0.18 -25.13 22.42
C SER A 133 -0.52 -24.17 23.36
N ILE A 134 -1.11 -23.08 22.84
CA ILE A 134 -1.75 -22.01 23.63
C ILE A 134 -3.22 -22.31 23.84
N VAL A 135 -3.85 -23.06 22.96
CA VAL A 135 -5.31 -23.32 23.00
C VAL A 135 -5.57 -24.78 23.32
N ASN A 136 -5.87 -25.08 24.59
CA ASN A 136 -6.15 -26.41 25.07
C ASN A 136 -7.22 -27.13 24.20
N ASN A 137 -6.78 -28.15 23.43
CA ASN A 137 -7.62 -29.06 22.64
C ASN A 137 -8.49 -28.49 21.52
N LEU A 138 -8.41 -27.21 21.17
CA LEU A 138 -9.02 -26.72 19.94
C LEU A 138 -8.13 -27.04 18.75
N VAL A 139 -8.61 -27.90 17.86
CA VAL A 139 -7.95 -28.12 16.56
C VAL A 139 -8.20 -26.89 15.69
N ILE A 140 -7.31 -25.93 15.81
CA ILE A 140 -7.35 -24.74 14.99
C ILE A 140 -6.49 -25.02 13.78
N HIS A 141 -7.15 -25.11 12.64
CA HIS A 141 -6.43 -25.32 11.38
C HIS A 141 -5.61 -24.08 11.06
N ASN A 142 -4.35 -24.26 10.71
CA ASN A 142 -3.47 -23.19 10.24
C ASN A 142 -4.16 -22.42 9.13
N VAL A 143 -4.40 -21.13 9.36
CA VAL A 143 -4.87 -20.21 8.34
C VAL A 143 -3.65 -19.83 7.51
N ASN A 144 -3.35 -20.61 6.49
CA ASN A 144 -2.40 -20.17 5.48
C ASN A 144 -3.05 -19.11 4.59
N ILE A 145 -2.28 -18.11 4.20
CA ILE A 145 -2.72 -17.08 3.24
C ILE A 145 -3.33 -17.67 1.95
N PRO A 146 -2.86 -18.80 1.41
CA PRO A 146 -3.58 -19.53 0.36
C PRO A 146 -5.00 -19.99 0.73
N SER A 147 -5.35 -19.97 2.02
CA SER A 147 -6.70 -20.33 2.49
C SER A 147 -7.74 -19.22 2.36
N PHE A 148 -7.39 -18.05 1.80
CA PHE A 148 -8.38 -17.07 1.32
C PHE A 148 -9.23 -17.64 0.20
N TYR A 149 -8.72 -18.68 -0.46
CA TYR A 149 -9.45 -19.36 -1.49
C TYR A 149 -10.56 -20.21 -0.84
N PRO A 150 -11.83 -20.05 -1.22
CA PRO A 150 -12.84 -20.96 -0.76
C PRO A 150 -12.48 -22.36 -1.23
N LEU A 151 -12.10 -23.22 -0.32
CA LEU A 151 -12.12 -24.62 -0.62
C LEU A 151 -13.51 -24.96 -1.13
N VAL A 152 -13.60 -25.79 -2.15
CA VAL A 152 -14.81 -26.20 -2.90
C VAL A 152 -16.02 -26.62 -2.01
N ASN A 153 -15.85 -26.68 -0.70
CA ASN A 153 -16.89 -26.99 0.26
C ASN A 153 -17.43 -25.77 1.03
N GLY A 154 -17.11 -24.55 0.61
CA GLY A 154 -17.54 -23.34 1.33
C GLY A 154 -16.91 -23.13 2.70
N LEU A 155 -15.84 -23.87 2.99
CA LEU A 155 -15.12 -23.78 4.25
C LEU A 155 -14.05 -22.69 4.16
N HIS A 156 -14.44 -21.51 4.56
CA HIS A 156 -13.55 -20.40 4.82
C HIS A 156 -13.00 -20.49 6.24
N TYR A 157 -11.75 -20.17 6.45
CA TYR A 157 -11.06 -20.64 7.61
C TYR A 157 -10.59 -19.67 8.64
N ILE A 158 -11.28 -19.67 9.76
CA ILE A 158 -10.64 -19.66 11.06
C ILE A 158 -11.00 -20.96 11.83
N GLY A 159 -11.15 -22.06 11.13
CA GLY A 159 -11.72 -23.23 11.76
C GLY A 159 -13.11 -22.95 12.34
N ASN A 160 -13.31 -23.30 13.60
CA ASN A 160 -14.57 -23.08 14.30
C ASN A 160 -14.66 -21.71 15.02
N LEU A 161 -13.72 -20.80 14.86
CA LEU A 161 -13.72 -19.51 15.54
C LEU A 161 -14.50 -18.47 14.77
N VAL A 162 -15.12 -17.57 15.50
CA VAL A 162 -15.80 -16.39 14.97
C VAL A 162 -15.44 -15.16 15.77
N VAL A 163 -15.22 -14.04 15.06
CA VAL A 163 -14.97 -12.74 15.69
C VAL A 163 -16.28 -12.14 16.15
N LYS A 164 -16.35 -11.76 17.42
CA LYS A 164 -17.49 -11.10 18.06
C LYS A 164 -17.04 -9.77 18.70
N ASN A 165 -18.00 -8.88 18.87
CA ASN A 165 -17.81 -7.61 19.57
C ASN A 165 -16.60 -6.81 19.08
N PHE A 166 -16.36 -6.84 17.76
CA PHE A 166 -15.22 -6.15 17.19
C PHE A 166 -15.45 -4.64 17.20
N GLU A 167 -14.50 -3.92 17.77
CA GLU A 167 -14.44 -2.47 17.75
C GLU A 167 -13.10 -2.00 17.23
N LEU A 168 -13.14 -1.00 16.34
CA LEU A 168 -11.96 -0.41 15.72
C LEU A 168 -11.83 1.05 16.13
N TYR A 169 -10.63 1.44 16.50
CA TYR A 169 -10.32 2.77 16.98
C TYR A 169 -9.15 3.38 16.23
N LYS A 170 -9.25 4.68 15.98
CA LYS A 170 -8.18 5.48 15.35
C LYS A 170 -7.78 6.61 16.28
N SER A 171 -6.46 6.85 16.45
CA SER A 171 -6.00 7.99 17.24
C SER A 171 -6.29 9.31 16.54
N ILE A 172 -6.51 10.35 17.36
CA ILE A 172 -6.70 11.73 16.92
C ILE A 172 -5.77 12.66 17.67
N ASN A 173 -5.45 13.79 17.07
CA ASN A 173 -4.58 14.80 17.67
C ASN A 173 -5.34 15.87 18.45
N THR A 174 -6.67 15.87 18.36
CA THR A 174 -7.57 16.85 19.00
C THR A 174 -8.41 16.18 20.09
N ASN A 175 -8.88 16.98 21.03
CA ASN A 175 -9.87 16.54 22.03
C ASN A 175 -11.28 16.71 21.45
N ASP A 176 -11.61 15.89 20.46
CA ASP A 176 -12.97 15.89 19.90
C ASP A 176 -13.97 15.28 20.88
N ALA A 177 -15.21 15.74 20.81
CA ALA A 177 -16.29 15.16 21.61
C ALA A 177 -16.47 13.68 21.24
N GLY A 178 -16.29 12.79 22.22
CA GLY A 178 -16.34 11.34 22.01
C GLY A 178 -14.96 10.66 21.93
N ALA A 179 -13.87 11.44 22.00
CA ALA A 179 -12.54 10.87 22.12
C ALA A 179 -12.33 10.24 23.51
N VAL A 180 -11.74 9.07 23.54
CA VAL A 180 -11.41 8.32 24.75
C VAL A 180 -9.88 8.12 24.82
N THR A 181 -9.31 8.38 25.97
CA THR A 181 -7.90 8.09 26.20
C THR A 181 -7.68 6.59 26.31
N GLY A 182 -6.62 6.10 25.69
CA GLY A 182 -6.30 4.67 25.74
C GLY A 182 -4.86 4.39 25.35
N THR A 183 -4.49 3.11 25.44
CA THR A 183 -3.18 2.62 25.01
C THR A 183 -3.38 1.47 24.02
N ALA A 184 -2.68 1.56 22.89
CA ALA A 184 -2.56 0.47 21.94
C ALA A 184 -1.29 -0.33 22.28
N PHE A 185 -1.48 -1.61 22.58
CA PHE A 185 -0.44 -2.56 22.95
C PHE A 185 -0.11 -3.47 21.78
N ILE A 186 1.14 -3.88 21.68
CA ILE A 186 1.51 -4.96 20.77
C ILE A 186 0.84 -6.27 21.18
N ASP A 187 0.88 -6.56 22.47
CA ASP A 187 0.15 -7.69 23.07
C ASP A 187 -0.66 -7.21 24.28
N PRO A 188 -1.97 -6.94 24.11
CA PRO A 188 -2.82 -6.50 25.21
C PRO A 188 -3.05 -7.58 26.28
N LEU A 189 -2.74 -8.86 26.01
CA LEU A 189 -2.82 -9.94 27.00
C LEU A 189 -1.64 -9.90 27.96
N ASN A 190 -0.49 -9.35 27.50
CA ASN A 190 0.71 -9.17 28.30
C ASN A 190 1.19 -7.71 28.24
N PRO A 191 0.43 -6.75 28.76
CA PRO A 191 0.71 -5.31 28.60
C PRO A 191 2.00 -4.85 29.26
N ILE A 192 2.59 -5.67 30.14
CA ILE A 192 3.83 -5.40 30.91
C ILE A 192 5.03 -6.16 30.30
N ASP A 193 4.87 -6.79 29.14
CA ASP A 193 5.99 -7.48 28.50
C ASP A 193 7.09 -6.47 28.15
N SER A 194 8.23 -6.61 28.82
CA SER A 194 9.39 -5.73 28.65
C SER A 194 9.97 -5.75 27.22
N LEU A 195 9.66 -6.77 26.43
CA LEU A 195 10.11 -6.87 25.03
C LEU A 195 9.42 -5.86 24.11
N PHE A 196 8.20 -5.41 24.46
CA PHE A 196 7.37 -4.56 23.60
C PHE A 196 6.94 -3.26 24.29
N ASN A 197 7.45 -2.97 25.47
CA ASN A 197 6.99 -1.82 26.26
C ASN A 197 7.24 -0.47 25.55
N ASP A 198 8.34 -0.37 24.81
CA ASP A 198 8.71 0.85 24.08
C ASP A 198 7.91 1.01 22.76
N ASP A 199 7.26 -0.05 22.30
CA ASP A 199 6.46 -0.06 21.07
C ASP A 199 4.96 0.22 21.35
N ASN A 200 4.55 0.30 22.62
CA ASN A 200 3.18 0.63 23.00
C ASN A 200 2.93 2.14 22.88
N GLU A 201 1.79 2.51 22.33
CA GLU A 201 1.45 3.92 22.09
C GLU A 201 0.17 4.35 22.80
N THR A 202 0.25 5.44 23.56
CA THR A 202 -0.89 6.06 24.23
C THR A 202 -1.38 7.27 23.43
N GLY A 203 -2.69 7.48 23.43
CA GLY A 203 -3.31 8.61 22.74
C GLY A 203 -4.80 8.75 23.02
N ASN A 204 -5.41 9.72 22.35
CA ASN A 204 -6.85 9.89 22.31
C ASN A 204 -7.38 9.17 21.07
N PHE A 205 -8.41 8.36 21.24
CA PHE A 205 -8.96 7.53 20.20
C PHE A 205 -10.43 7.84 19.96
N ILE A 206 -10.83 7.76 18.70
CA ILE A 206 -12.24 7.73 18.30
C ILE A 206 -12.59 6.36 17.76
N ARG A 207 -13.80 5.89 18.08
CA ARG A 207 -14.35 4.66 17.53
C ARG A 207 -14.73 4.88 16.07
N LEU A 208 -14.35 3.93 15.22
CA LEU A 208 -14.76 3.87 13.83
C LEU A 208 -16.03 3.04 13.67
N GLU A 209 -16.88 3.43 12.74
CA GLU A 209 -18.16 2.76 12.48
C GLU A 209 -18.02 1.69 11.40
N SER A 210 -18.49 0.48 11.69
CA SER A 210 -18.57 -0.61 10.73
C SER A 210 -19.51 -0.25 9.58
N GLY A 211 -19.14 -0.60 8.36
CA GLY A 211 -19.90 -0.28 7.15
C GLY A 211 -19.71 1.16 6.65
N THR A 212 -19.32 2.09 7.52
CA THR A 212 -19.06 3.50 7.17
C THR A 212 -17.56 3.74 7.00
N ASN A 213 -16.75 3.40 8.00
CA ASN A 213 -15.30 3.66 7.98
C ASN A 213 -14.49 2.42 7.61
N TYR A 214 -14.99 1.24 7.93
CA TYR A 214 -14.32 -0.03 7.65
C TYR A 214 -15.30 -1.16 7.37
N GLU A 215 -14.79 -2.21 6.76
CA GLU A 215 -15.45 -3.50 6.57
C GLU A 215 -14.61 -4.57 7.27
N LEU A 216 -15.28 -5.46 8.03
CA LEU A 216 -14.66 -6.58 8.72
C LEU A 216 -14.99 -7.88 8.00
N SER A 217 -13.97 -8.63 7.60
CA SER A 217 -14.11 -10.03 7.23
C SER A 217 -13.93 -10.88 8.49
N ALA A 218 -15.04 -11.15 9.18
CA ALA A 218 -15.03 -11.85 10.48
C ALA A 218 -14.50 -13.27 10.40
N ASP A 219 -14.68 -13.94 9.25
CA ASP A 219 -14.23 -15.31 9.02
C ASP A 219 -12.73 -15.39 8.69
N LEU A 220 -12.19 -14.37 8.07
CA LEU A 220 -10.78 -14.31 7.64
C LEU A 220 -9.92 -13.44 8.55
N GLY A 221 -10.55 -12.74 9.52
CA GLY A 221 -9.87 -11.94 10.53
C GLY A 221 -9.06 -10.79 9.98
N TYR A 222 -9.57 -10.09 8.98
CA TYR A 222 -8.98 -8.85 8.49
C TYR A 222 -10.02 -7.74 8.33
N ILE A 223 -9.54 -6.52 8.37
CA ILE A 223 -10.31 -5.33 8.10
C ILE A 223 -9.84 -4.65 6.82
N ARG A 224 -10.79 -4.02 6.15
CA ARG A 224 -10.56 -3.08 5.06
C ARG A 224 -11.05 -1.69 5.47
N LEU A 225 -10.16 -0.72 5.49
CA LEU A 225 -10.50 0.68 5.73
C LEU A 225 -11.01 1.33 4.43
N ARG A 226 -11.97 2.22 4.52
CA ARG A 226 -12.38 3.04 3.38
C ARG A 226 -11.34 4.11 3.08
N ASP A 227 -10.81 4.77 4.13
CA ASP A 227 -9.76 5.76 4.04
C ASP A 227 -8.45 5.19 4.59
N MET A 228 -7.34 5.51 3.96
CA MET A 228 -6.02 5.10 4.44
C MET A 228 -5.64 5.82 5.73
N VAL A 229 -5.02 5.10 6.64
CA VAL A 229 -4.50 5.65 7.91
C VAL A 229 -3.01 5.91 7.76
N MET A 230 -2.60 7.18 7.79
CA MET A 230 -1.20 7.59 7.54
C MET A 230 -0.39 7.73 8.83
N ASN A 231 -0.69 8.71 9.64
CA ASN A 231 0.08 9.07 10.85
C ASN A 231 -0.67 8.80 12.16
N GLU A 232 -1.80 8.12 12.07
CA GLU A 232 -2.61 7.76 13.22
C GLU A 232 -2.28 6.34 13.69
N ILE A 233 -2.51 6.10 14.97
CA ILE A 233 -2.50 4.77 15.54
C ILE A 233 -3.82 4.11 15.19
N LEU A 234 -3.78 2.85 14.77
CA LEU A 234 -4.96 2.02 14.59
C LEU A 234 -4.92 0.89 15.61
N GLY A 235 -5.98 0.74 16.37
CA GLY A 235 -6.10 -0.33 17.37
C GLY A 235 -7.50 -0.92 17.40
N CYS A 236 -7.62 -2.16 17.86
CA CYS A 236 -8.90 -2.86 17.96
C CYS A 236 -9.06 -3.62 19.26
N SER A 237 -10.31 -3.94 19.58
CA SER A 237 -10.69 -4.92 20.59
C SER A 237 -11.72 -5.88 20.02
N PHE A 238 -11.72 -7.13 20.44
CA PHE A 238 -12.65 -8.15 19.98
C PHE A 238 -12.60 -9.40 20.85
N ILE A 239 -13.58 -10.28 20.64
CA ILE A 239 -13.67 -11.60 21.27
C ILE A 239 -13.66 -12.66 20.19
N LEU A 240 -12.93 -13.75 20.40
CA LEU A 240 -13.01 -14.96 19.61
C LEU A 240 -13.84 -16.02 20.35
N GLU A 241 -14.91 -16.47 19.71
CA GLU A 241 -15.76 -17.54 20.20
C GLU A 241 -15.64 -18.78 19.32
N ASP A 242 -15.75 -19.95 19.94
CA ASP A 242 -15.97 -21.20 19.22
C ASP A 242 -17.41 -21.26 18.72
N ARG A 243 -17.63 -21.43 17.42
CA ARG A 243 -18.95 -21.45 16.77
C ARG A 243 -19.86 -22.58 17.25
N ASN A 244 -19.25 -23.72 17.64
CA ASN A 244 -20.02 -24.89 18.02
C ASN A 244 -20.44 -24.85 19.49
N THR A 245 -19.57 -24.31 20.34
CA THR A 245 -19.79 -24.32 21.80
C THR A 245 -20.26 -22.97 22.34
N GLY A 246 -20.03 -21.86 21.61
CA GLY A 246 -20.24 -20.50 22.09
C GLY A 246 -19.27 -20.09 23.19
N GLN A 247 -18.22 -20.85 23.43
CA GLN A 247 -17.21 -20.51 24.44
C GLN A 247 -16.26 -19.44 23.94
N VAL A 248 -15.94 -18.48 24.80
CA VAL A 248 -14.91 -17.49 24.55
C VAL A 248 -13.54 -18.18 24.62
N VAL A 249 -12.82 -18.10 23.52
CA VAL A 249 -11.47 -18.68 23.37
C VAL A 249 -10.41 -17.64 23.67
N LEU A 250 -10.65 -16.41 23.25
CA LEU A 250 -9.69 -15.31 23.40
C LEU A 250 -10.47 -14.00 23.49
N GLU A 251 -10.07 -13.16 24.45
CA GLU A 251 -10.53 -11.77 24.56
C GLU A 251 -9.31 -10.85 24.36
N VAL A 252 -9.39 -9.98 23.36
CA VAL A 252 -8.28 -9.11 22.94
C VAL A 252 -8.66 -7.66 23.16
N GLY A 253 -7.89 -7.00 24.02
CA GLY A 253 -8.15 -5.62 24.41
C GLY A 253 -9.43 -5.47 25.25
N SER A 254 -9.73 -4.23 25.61
CA SER A 254 -10.96 -3.86 26.32
C SER A 254 -11.54 -2.62 25.65
N PRO A 255 -12.80 -2.65 25.20
CA PRO A 255 -13.47 -1.45 24.72
C PRO A 255 -13.60 -0.44 25.88
N ALA A 256 -13.93 0.82 25.55
CA ALA A 256 -14.21 1.82 26.58
C ALA A 256 -15.33 1.31 27.49
N ASP A 257 -15.07 1.34 28.79
CA ASP A 257 -16.13 1.08 29.75
C ASP A 257 -17.21 2.18 29.69
N SER A 258 -18.34 1.96 30.39
CA SER A 258 -19.42 2.92 30.47
C SER A 258 -19.03 4.27 31.10
N LEU A 259 -17.84 4.36 31.68
CA LEU A 259 -17.27 5.57 32.27
C LEU A 259 -16.30 6.29 31.32
N GLY A 260 -15.99 5.71 30.15
CA GLY A 260 -15.10 6.29 29.15
C GLY A 260 -13.64 6.33 29.59
N THR A 261 -13.23 5.45 30.49
CA THR A 261 -11.86 5.41 31.01
C THR A 261 -11.03 4.31 30.35
N ASN A 262 -9.87 4.72 29.84
CA ASN A 262 -8.75 3.88 29.40
C ASN A 262 -9.09 2.67 28.51
N LEU A 263 -9.09 2.91 27.23
CA LEU A 263 -9.07 1.84 26.23
C LEU A 263 -7.78 1.03 26.34
N SER A 264 -7.90 -0.29 26.31
CA SER A 264 -6.80 -1.21 26.04
C SER A 264 -7.01 -1.84 24.69
N LEU A 265 -6.18 -1.53 23.70
CA LEU A 265 -6.36 -1.95 22.31
C LEU A 265 -5.20 -2.82 21.87
N MET A 266 -5.47 -3.76 20.98
CA MET A 266 -4.42 -4.37 20.19
C MET A 266 -4.01 -3.43 19.07
N MET A 267 -2.72 -3.14 18.97
CA MET A 267 -2.16 -2.26 17.95
C MET A 267 -2.11 -2.97 16.60
N LEU A 268 -2.85 -2.46 15.63
CA LEU A 268 -2.78 -2.92 14.25
C LEU A 268 -1.74 -2.11 13.45
N LYS A 269 -1.61 -0.83 13.76
CA LYS A 269 -0.66 0.08 13.13
C LYS A 269 -0.20 1.15 14.12
N PRO A 270 1.11 1.36 14.28
CA PRO A 270 1.67 2.47 15.05
C PRO A 270 1.58 3.78 14.27
N ARG A 271 1.83 4.90 14.93
CA ARG A 271 1.96 6.20 14.28
C ARG A 271 3.05 6.19 13.22
N ASN A 272 4.22 5.67 13.57
CA ASN A 272 5.37 5.52 12.68
C ASN A 272 5.56 4.05 12.30
N SER A 273 4.86 3.60 11.26
CA SER A 273 4.95 2.23 10.79
C SER A 273 6.23 1.98 9.98
N HIS A 274 7.00 0.96 10.35
CA HIS A 274 8.22 0.55 9.64
C HIS A 274 8.43 -0.97 9.70
N PRO A 275 9.23 -1.56 8.80
CA PRO A 275 9.36 -3.02 8.66
C PRO A 275 9.83 -3.77 9.93
N ASN A 276 10.57 -3.11 10.82
CA ASN A 276 11.06 -3.71 12.06
C ASN A 276 10.07 -3.57 13.23
N HIS A 277 8.95 -2.86 13.04
CA HIS A 277 7.95 -2.72 14.08
C HIS A 277 7.17 -4.03 14.26
N PRO A 278 6.90 -4.50 15.51
CA PRO A 278 6.22 -5.78 15.75
C PRO A 278 4.83 -5.91 15.11
N SER A 279 4.09 -4.80 14.96
CA SER A 279 2.79 -4.81 14.29
C SER A 279 2.87 -4.79 12.75
N TRP A 280 4.06 -4.56 12.15
CA TRP A 280 4.23 -4.54 10.70
C TRP A 280 3.70 -5.77 9.97
N PRO A 281 3.84 -6.99 10.52
CA PRO A 281 3.28 -8.20 9.91
C PRO A 281 1.75 -8.21 9.84
N LEU A 282 1.04 -7.42 10.64
CA LEU A 282 -0.42 -7.34 10.61
C LEU A 282 -0.95 -6.59 9.38
N MET A 283 -0.12 -5.78 8.73
CA MET A 283 -0.50 -5.14 7.48
C MET A 283 -0.63 -6.20 6.39
N PHE A 284 -1.82 -6.30 5.79
CA PHE A 284 -2.08 -7.22 4.69
C PHE A 284 -1.55 -6.61 3.39
N LYS A 285 -0.50 -7.21 2.82
CA LYS A 285 0.31 -6.61 1.75
C LYS A 285 -0.02 -7.13 0.35
N ASN A 286 -0.85 -8.16 0.26
CA ASN A 286 -1.11 -8.82 -1.01
C ASN A 286 -2.42 -8.34 -1.66
N VAL A 287 -2.73 -7.06 -1.51
CA VAL A 287 -3.92 -6.44 -2.13
C VAL A 287 -3.48 -5.39 -3.12
N TYR A 288 -3.95 -5.49 -4.35
CA TYR A 288 -3.57 -4.64 -5.47
C TYR A 288 -4.76 -3.91 -6.05
N TYR A 289 -4.59 -2.62 -6.37
CA TYR A 289 -5.61 -1.85 -7.08
C TYR A 289 -5.49 -2.05 -8.58
N LEU A 290 -6.57 -2.45 -9.22
CA LEU A 290 -6.62 -2.77 -10.64
C LEU A 290 -6.77 -1.55 -11.56
N GLY A 291 -6.67 -0.33 -11.00
CA GLY A 291 -6.69 0.93 -11.73
C GLY A 291 -8.07 1.46 -12.09
N THR A 292 -9.09 0.68 -11.89
CA THR A 292 -10.49 1.07 -12.13
C THR A 292 -11.42 0.42 -11.12
N THR A 293 -12.59 0.97 -10.96
CA THR A 293 -13.69 0.44 -10.14
C THR A 293 -14.83 -0.02 -11.06
N GLN A 294 -15.77 -0.78 -10.51
CA GLN A 294 -16.93 -1.31 -11.26
C GLN A 294 -16.50 -2.08 -12.50
N ILE A 295 -15.54 -2.98 -12.34
CA ILE A 295 -14.97 -3.79 -13.41
C ILE A 295 -16.05 -4.73 -13.96
N ASN A 296 -16.20 -4.77 -15.29
CA ASN A 296 -17.03 -5.76 -15.95
C ASN A 296 -16.25 -7.07 -16.05
N GLN A 297 -16.90 -8.19 -15.73
CA GLN A 297 -16.32 -9.51 -15.82
C GLN A 297 -16.06 -9.93 -17.27
N ASP A 298 -16.89 -9.49 -18.20
CA ASP A 298 -16.75 -9.81 -19.62
C ASP A 298 -15.47 -9.22 -20.21
N GLY A 299 -14.55 -10.10 -20.62
CA GLY A 299 -13.28 -9.70 -21.23
C GLY A 299 -12.22 -9.25 -20.22
N PHE A 300 -12.45 -9.40 -18.91
CA PHE A 300 -11.43 -9.13 -17.92
C PHE A 300 -10.46 -10.31 -17.79
N GLU A 301 -9.17 -10.04 -17.87
CA GLU A 301 -8.12 -11.04 -17.79
C GLU A 301 -7.02 -10.56 -16.84
N VAL A 302 -6.51 -11.46 -16.00
CA VAL A 302 -5.35 -11.21 -15.14
C VAL A 302 -4.25 -12.19 -15.50
N LYS A 303 -3.03 -11.67 -15.67
CA LYS A 303 -1.82 -12.47 -15.84
C LYS A 303 -0.75 -12.07 -14.84
N ILE A 304 -0.12 -13.03 -14.21
CA ILE A 304 1.04 -12.80 -13.36
C ILE A 304 2.29 -13.11 -14.19
N ILE A 305 3.14 -12.11 -14.39
CA ILE A 305 4.31 -12.22 -15.27
C ILE A 305 5.60 -12.09 -14.47
N ASN A 306 6.48 -13.07 -14.59
CA ASN A 306 7.82 -12.98 -14.05
C ASN A 306 8.75 -12.25 -15.03
N LYS A 307 9.00 -10.96 -14.76
CA LYS A 307 9.89 -10.12 -15.59
C LYS A 307 11.38 -10.35 -15.35
N ARG A 308 11.75 -11.09 -14.30
CA ARG A 308 13.17 -11.46 -14.04
C ARG A 308 13.61 -12.66 -14.89
N SER A 309 12.67 -13.38 -15.48
CA SER A 309 12.99 -14.46 -16.41
C SER A 309 13.32 -13.90 -17.81
N THR A 310 14.27 -14.53 -18.50
CA THR A 310 14.57 -14.19 -19.90
C THR A 310 14.31 -15.44 -20.76
N PRO A 311 13.28 -15.40 -21.64
CA PRO A 311 12.29 -14.33 -21.84
C PRO A 311 11.31 -14.18 -20.65
N GLU A 312 10.62 -13.04 -20.56
CA GLU A 312 9.51 -12.85 -19.62
C GLU A 312 8.47 -13.98 -19.80
N SER A 313 7.94 -14.47 -18.69
CA SER A 313 7.04 -15.61 -18.70
C SER A 313 5.91 -15.44 -17.70
N ASP A 314 4.72 -15.86 -18.08
CA ASP A 314 3.53 -16.03 -17.23
C ASP A 314 3.44 -17.43 -16.62
N ARG A 315 4.43 -18.30 -16.95
CA ARG A 315 4.47 -19.70 -16.49
C ARG A 315 5.76 -20.01 -15.74
N ASP A 316 5.64 -20.86 -14.75
CA ASP A 316 6.79 -21.43 -14.05
C ASP A 316 7.55 -22.41 -14.95
N ARG A 317 8.87 -22.32 -14.92
CA ARG A 317 9.73 -23.16 -15.78
C ARG A 317 9.77 -24.65 -15.39
N ALA A 318 9.59 -24.92 -14.09
CA ALA A 318 9.69 -26.28 -13.58
C ALA A 318 8.39 -27.07 -13.80
N THR A 319 7.25 -26.43 -13.58
CA THR A 319 5.93 -27.07 -13.64
C THR A 319 5.18 -26.80 -14.94
N SER A 320 5.59 -25.78 -15.70
CA SER A 320 4.88 -25.27 -16.88
C SER A 320 3.49 -24.70 -16.57
N LEU A 321 3.11 -24.61 -15.29
CA LEU A 321 1.83 -24.05 -14.88
C LEU A 321 1.86 -22.52 -14.94
N PRO A 322 0.74 -21.87 -15.28
CA PRO A 322 0.61 -20.42 -15.15
C PRO A 322 0.82 -19.98 -13.70
N TYR A 323 1.44 -18.81 -13.51
CA TYR A 323 1.60 -18.27 -12.15
C TYR A 323 0.24 -17.99 -11.50
N ILE A 324 -0.79 -17.63 -12.24
CA ILE A 324 -2.15 -17.43 -11.70
C ILE A 324 -2.66 -18.73 -11.01
N THR A 325 -2.42 -19.88 -11.61
CA THR A 325 -2.77 -21.20 -11.05
C THR A 325 -1.90 -21.54 -9.83
N LEU A 326 -0.59 -21.26 -9.90
CA LEU A 326 0.34 -21.52 -8.78
C LEU A 326 0.03 -20.66 -7.55
N PHE A 327 -0.46 -19.45 -7.75
CA PHE A 327 -0.91 -18.57 -6.65
C PHE A 327 -2.33 -18.91 -6.15
N GLY A 328 -2.98 -19.93 -6.74
CA GLY A 328 -4.31 -20.37 -6.30
C GLY A 328 -5.44 -19.46 -6.70
N LEU A 329 -5.25 -18.62 -7.72
CA LEU A 329 -6.27 -17.69 -8.24
C LEU A 329 -7.10 -18.30 -9.37
N ASP A 330 -6.77 -19.52 -9.77
CA ASP A 330 -7.40 -20.32 -10.83
C ASP A 330 -7.51 -21.76 -10.29
N SER A 331 -8.63 -22.10 -9.70
CA SER A 331 -8.94 -23.42 -9.19
C SER A 331 -10.30 -23.94 -9.63
N LEU A 332 -11.12 -23.06 -10.18
CA LEU A 332 -12.47 -23.33 -10.64
C LEU A 332 -12.57 -23.01 -12.13
N ASP A 333 -13.34 -23.81 -12.86
CA ASP A 333 -13.74 -23.48 -14.21
C ASP A 333 -14.88 -22.43 -14.24
N VAL A 334 -15.24 -21.96 -15.41
CA VAL A 334 -16.34 -21.00 -15.61
C VAL A 334 -17.70 -21.50 -15.07
N ASN A 335 -17.86 -22.80 -14.84
CA ASN A 335 -19.06 -23.40 -14.28
C ASN A 335 -18.97 -23.61 -12.76
N GLY A 336 -17.85 -23.28 -12.13
CA GLY A 336 -17.61 -23.48 -10.70
C GLY A 336 -17.15 -24.89 -10.32
N ASN A 337 -16.75 -25.72 -11.30
CA ASN A 337 -16.17 -27.03 -11.02
C ASN A 337 -14.68 -26.88 -10.71
N ARG A 338 -14.14 -27.77 -9.91
CA ARG A 338 -12.73 -27.81 -9.53
C ARG A 338 -11.85 -28.23 -10.70
N GLN A 339 -11.48 -27.26 -11.53
CA GLN A 339 -10.64 -27.45 -12.71
C GLN A 339 -9.95 -26.13 -13.06
N TYR A 340 -8.67 -26.19 -13.41
CA TYR A 340 -7.92 -25.04 -13.89
C TYR A 340 -8.34 -24.70 -15.33
N ASP A 341 -8.63 -23.43 -15.60
CA ASP A 341 -8.98 -22.94 -16.94
C ASP A 341 -8.12 -21.75 -17.40
N GLU A 342 -7.07 -21.44 -16.61
CA GLU A 342 -6.12 -20.33 -16.81
C GLU A 342 -6.77 -18.95 -16.71
N LEU A 343 -7.96 -18.85 -16.15
CA LEU A 343 -8.66 -17.62 -15.85
C LEU A 343 -8.74 -17.38 -14.34
N ILE A 344 -8.88 -16.13 -13.97
CA ILE A 344 -9.07 -15.79 -12.54
C ILE A 344 -10.47 -16.17 -12.09
N ASP A 345 -10.56 -16.72 -10.88
CA ASP A 345 -11.86 -17.12 -10.31
C ASP A 345 -12.62 -15.92 -9.73
N PHE A 346 -13.71 -15.56 -10.35
CA PHE A 346 -14.60 -14.51 -9.88
C PHE A 346 -15.61 -14.99 -8.83
N GLN A 347 -15.89 -16.27 -8.80
CA GLN A 347 -16.97 -16.85 -8.00
C GLN A 347 -16.65 -16.86 -6.50
N SER A 348 -15.40 -16.71 -6.13
CA SER A 348 -14.99 -16.77 -4.73
C SER A 348 -15.29 -15.51 -3.92
N GLY A 349 -15.55 -14.38 -4.57
CA GLY A 349 -15.85 -13.11 -3.91
C GLY A 349 -14.71 -12.52 -3.06
N ASN A 350 -13.73 -13.34 -2.70
CA ASN A 350 -12.62 -12.97 -1.81
C ASN A 350 -11.31 -12.70 -2.55
N ILE A 351 -11.18 -13.17 -3.79
CA ILE A 351 -9.97 -12.97 -4.61
C ILE A 351 -10.00 -11.60 -5.27
N ILE A 352 -11.14 -11.26 -5.85
CA ILE A 352 -11.30 -10.02 -6.57
C ILE A 352 -12.57 -9.29 -6.15
N ASN A 353 -12.41 -8.03 -5.79
CA ASN A 353 -13.53 -7.14 -5.55
C ASN A 353 -13.73 -6.25 -6.78
N MET A 354 -14.65 -6.67 -7.66
CA MET A 354 -14.93 -5.98 -8.92
C MET A 354 -15.50 -4.58 -8.71
N LEU A 355 -16.24 -4.36 -7.61
CA LEU A 355 -16.82 -3.05 -7.29
C LEU A 355 -15.75 -2.02 -6.95
N ASN A 356 -14.78 -2.42 -6.15
CA ASN A 356 -13.70 -1.54 -5.69
C ASN A 356 -12.45 -1.62 -6.57
N GLY A 357 -12.38 -2.58 -7.50
CA GLY A 357 -11.21 -2.81 -8.34
C GLY A 357 -9.99 -3.27 -7.54
N GLU A 358 -10.17 -4.18 -6.59
CA GLU A 358 -9.12 -4.66 -5.69
C GLU A 358 -8.95 -6.18 -5.88
N LEU A 359 -7.70 -6.60 -6.05
CA LEU A 359 -7.29 -8.00 -6.21
C LEU A 359 -6.50 -8.42 -4.97
N LEU A 360 -6.89 -9.53 -4.34
CA LEU A 360 -6.21 -10.16 -3.21
C LEU A 360 -5.45 -11.39 -3.73
N ILE A 361 -4.12 -11.44 -3.47
CA ILE A 361 -3.23 -12.54 -3.91
C ILE A 361 -2.66 -13.27 -2.70
#